data_9f49ec53569fcc1818bf0ec707609d6c
#
_entry.id   9f49ec53569fcc1818bf0ec707609d6c
#
_cell.length_a   1.000
_cell.length_b   1.000
_cell.length_c   1.000
_cell.angle_alpha   90.00
_cell.angle_beta   90.00
_cell.angle_gamma   90.00
#
_symmetry.space_group_name_H-M   'P 1'
#
loop_
_entity.id
_entity.type
_entity.pdbx_description
1 polymer ?
#
loop_
_entity_poly.entity_id
_entity_poly.type
_entity_poly.pdbx_seq_one_letter_code
_entity_poly.pdbx_strand_id
1 'polypeptide(L)'
;VNFVEFDAYFDRFATDVFRLENLQNYAVDAEDAGLKAFREGTARPERSVRTEPWLARIAVTTVAGKIWQRVHVVDHPLTEYLRYEMESYVESQAAGERIRIADRAAAESALSGLGEDFWLFDGDSPKAYAVLMHYDNAGHFVGFDHAVEPAILDRCRHERDVALRHSMGLNTYLASGKAVATTE
;
A
#
# COMPACT_ATOMS: atom_id res chain seq x y z
N VAL A 1 1.46 8.14 -18.04
CA VAL A 1 2.30 8.25 -16.82
C VAL A 1 3.73 7.84 -17.13
N ASN A 2 4.71 8.59 -16.63
CA ASN A 2 6.13 8.24 -16.77
C ASN A 2 6.54 7.24 -15.67
N PHE A 3 6.34 5.96 -15.92
CA PHE A 3 6.67 4.89 -14.96
C PHE A 3 8.17 4.78 -14.65
N VAL A 4 9.06 5.15 -15.59
CA VAL A 4 10.51 5.16 -15.36
C VAL A 4 10.88 6.21 -14.33
N GLU A 5 10.28 7.40 -14.42
CA GLU A 5 10.49 8.46 -13.44
C GLU A 5 9.92 8.07 -12.06
N PHE A 6 8.71 7.50 -12.04
CA PHE A 6 8.10 7.00 -10.81
C PHE A 6 8.97 5.94 -10.13
N ASP A 7 9.45 4.96 -10.88
CA ASP A 7 10.29 3.88 -10.35
C ASP A 7 11.61 4.40 -9.75
N ALA A 8 12.19 5.46 -10.33
CA ALA A 8 13.44 6.05 -9.86
C ALA A 8 13.37 6.66 -8.45
N TYR A 9 12.19 6.96 -7.91
CA TYR A 9 12.05 7.42 -6.51
C TYR A 9 12.44 6.32 -5.52
N PHE A 10 12.17 5.07 -5.84
CA PHE A 10 12.48 3.93 -4.97
C PHE A 10 13.98 3.57 -4.93
N ASP A 11 14.80 4.16 -5.76
CA ASP A 11 16.26 4.00 -5.71
C ASP A 11 16.94 5.04 -4.80
N ARG A 12 16.23 6.14 -4.47
CA ARG A 12 16.81 7.32 -3.82
C ARG A 12 16.69 7.34 -2.30
N PHE A 13 15.67 6.68 -1.72
CA PHE A 13 15.45 6.74 -0.28
C PHE A 13 16.57 6.04 0.50
N ALA A 14 16.87 6.56 1.70
CA ALA A 14 18.00 6.10 2.50
C ALA A 14 17.58 5.15 3.62
N THR A 15 16.46 5.41 4.30
CA THR A 15 16.08 4.74 5.54
C THR A 15 14.74 4.03 5.47
N ASP A 16 13.70 4.74 5.05
CA ASP A 16 12.32 4.23 5.10
C ASP A 16 11.45 4.76 3.97
N VAL A 17 10.47 3.95 3.63
CA VAL A 17 9.37 4.35 2.76
C VAL A 17 8.05 3.90 3.36
N PHE A 18 7.08 4.82 3.37
CA PHE A 18 5.72 4.58 3.82
C PHE A 18 4.73 4.76 2.67
N ARG A 19 3.77 3.85 2.56
CA ARG A 19 2.65 3.91 1.62
C ARG A 19 1.34 4.08 2.37
N LEU A 20 0.54 5.09 2.02
CA LEU A 20 -0.87 5.17 2.38
C LEU A 20 -1.73 4.80 1.17
N GLU A 21 -2.70 3.92 1.37
CA GLU A 21 -3.71 3.52 0.40
C GLU A 21 -5.11 3.70 0.97
N ASN A 22 -5.98 4.36 0.21
CA ASN A 22 -7.35 4.68 0.61
C ASN A 22 -8.42 4.12 -0.35
N LEU A 23 -8.03 3.75 -1.57
CA LEU A 23 -8.97 3.22 -2.54
C LEU A 23 -9.36 1.78 -2.21
N GLN A 24 -10.61 1.45 -2.49
CA GLN A 24 -11.14 0.11 -2.28
C GLN A 24 -10.99 -0.80 -3.52
N ASN A 25 -10.59 -0.21 -4.64
CA ASN A 25 -10.27 -0.90 -5.89
C ASN A 25 -9.18 -0.13 -6.62
N TYR A 26 -8.18 -0.86 -7.10
CA TYR A 26 -7.17 -0.36 -8.03
C TYR A 26 -7.28 -1.15 -9.34
N ALA A 27 -7.07 -0.46 -10.45
CA ALA A 27 -6.99 -1.09 -11.77
C ALA A 27 -5.51 -1.15 -12.19
N VAL A 28 -4.87 -2.28 -11.92
CA VAL A 28 -3.44 -2.52 -12.16
C VAL A 28 -3.28 -3.65 -13.16
N ASP A 29 -2.90 -3.33 -14.40
CA ASP A 29 -2.77 -4.31 -15.50
C ASP A 29 -1.89 -5.51 -15.13
N ALA A 30 -0.83 -5.27 -14.36
CA ALA A 30 0.08 -6.33 -13.92
C ALA A 30 -0.57 -7.37 -12.98
N GLU A 31 -1.70 -7.03 -12.37
CA GLU A 31 -2.44 -7.88 -11.43
C GLU A 31 -3.58 -8.66 -12.11
N ASP A 32 -3.92 -8.34 -13.35
CA ASP A 32 -5.08 -8.92 -14.07
C ASP A 32 -5.09 -10.44 -14.07
N ALA A 33 -3.95 -11.07 -14.34
CA ALA A 33 -3.83 -12.54 -14.35
C ALA A 33 -4.06 -13.15 -12.97
N GLY A 34 -3.54 -12.52 -11.92
CA GLY A 34 -3.71 -12.95 -10.53
C GLY A 34 -5.14 -12.76 -10.05
N LEU A 35 -5.73 -11.60 -10.30
CA LEU A 35 -7.11 -11.29 -9.95
C LEU A 35 -8.10 -12.20 -10.70
N LYS A 36 -7.85 -12.50 -11.98
CA LYS A 36 -8.63 -13.46 -12.74
C LYS A 36 -8.57 -14.86 -12.13
N ALA A 37 -7.38 -15.36 -11.81
CA ALA A 37 -7.22 -16.66 -11.17
C ALA A 37 -7.93 -16.73 -9.81
N PHE A 38 -7.85 -15.65 -9.01
CA PHE A 38 -8.57 -15.51 -7.75
C PHE A 38 -10.09 -15.64 -7.94
N ARG A 39 -10.67 -14.94 -8.93
CA ARG A 39 -12.10 -15.00 -9.28
C ARG A 39 -12.55 -16.40 -9.71
N GLU A 40 -11.71 -17.09 -10.46
CA GLU A 40 -11.98 -18.43 -10.98
C GLU A 40 -11.70 -19.54 -9.95
N GLY A 41 -11.13 -19.21 -8.78
CA GLY A 41 -10.70 -20.20 -7.78
C GLY A 41 -9.60 -21.11 -8.30
N THR A 42 -8.78 -20.65 -9.25
CA THR A 42 -7.68 -21.39 -9.85
C THR A 42 -6.35 -20.96 -9.23
N ALA A 43 -5.28 -21.75 -9.48
CA ALA A 43 -3.95 -21.41 -8.99
C ALA A 43 -3.46 -20.08 -9.57
N ARG A 44 -3.09 -19.15 -8.70
CA ARG A 44 -2.49 -17.88 -9.11
C ARG A 44 -1.08 -18.10 -9.66
N PRO A 45 -0.61 -17.24 -10.57
CA PRO A 45 0.80 -17.19 -10.93
C PRO A 45 1.69 -17.07 -9.68
N GLU A 46 2.85 -17.71 -9.68
CA GLU A 46 3.82 -17.56 -8.59
C GLU A 46 4.24 -16.10 -8.48
N ARG A 47 4.08 -15.54 -7.29
CA ARG A 47 4.49 -14.19 -6.94
C ARG A 47 5.44 -14.25 -5.75
N SER A 48 6.72 -14.11 -6.03
CA SER A 48 7.80 -14.24 -5.05
C SER A 48 8.97 -13.32 -5.39
N VAL A 49 9.94 -13.23 -4.50
CA VAL A 49 11.19 -12.48 -4.74
C VAL A 49 11.99 -12.98 -5.98
N ARG A 50 11.63 -14.14 -6.52
CA ARG A 50 12.27 -14.70 -7.73
C ARG A 50 11.54 -14.33 -9.00
N THR A 51 10.25 -14.08 -8.93
CA THR A 51 9.38 -13.85 -10.10
C THR A 51 8.96 -12.38 -10.23
N GLU A 52 8.98 -11.61 -9.12
CA GLU A 52 8.53 -10.23 -9.08
C GLU A 52 9.67 -9.26 -8.73
N PRO A 53 10.10 -8.40 -9.67
CA PRO A 53 11.16 -7.41 -9.43
C PRO A 53 10.85 -6.49 -8.24
N TRP A 54 9.57 -6.15 -8.04
CA TRP A 54 9.14 -5.34 -6.91
C TRP A 54 9.42 -6.02 -5.57
N LEU A 55 9.06 -7.29 -5.41
CA LEU A 55 9.33 -8.06 -4.19
C LEU A 55 10.83 -8.27 -3.98
N ALA A 56 11.59 -8.47 -5.06
CA ALA A 56 13.05 -8.58 -4.99
C ALA A 56 13.67 -7.27 -4.46
N ARG A 57 13.20 -6.09 -4.93
CA ARG A 57 13.63 -4.78 -4.43
C ARG A 57 13.36 -4.64 -2.93
N ILE A 58 12.15 -4.95 -2.48
CA ILE A 58 11.79 -4.92 -1.05
C ILE A 58 12.76 -5.79 -0.25
N ALA A 59 12.94 -7.04 -0.66
CA ALA A 59 13.77 -8.00 0.07
C ALA A 59 15.24 -7.54 0.16
N VAL A 60 15.84 -7.11 -0.95
CA VAL A 60 17.24 -6.66 -0.99
C VAL A 60 17.44 -5.42 -0.12
N THR A 61 16.55 -4.46 -0.21
CA THR A 61 16.68 -3.21 0.55
C THR A 61 16.37 -3.40 2.03
N THR A 62 15.45 -4.30 2.38
CA THR A 62 15.16 -4.67 3.78
C THR A 62 16.35 -5.37 4.43
N VAL A 63 17.03 -6.28 3.72
CA VAL A 63 18.28 -6.91 4.19
C VAL A 63 19.38 -5.85 4.40
N ALA A 64 19.39 -4.80 3.57
CA ALA A 64 20.29 -3.66 3.74
C ALA A 64 19.87 -2.68 4.87
N GLY A 65 18.82 -2.99 5.64
CA GLY A 65 18.37 -2.22 6.81
C GLY A 65 17.33 -1.14 6.51
N LYS A 66 16.82 -1.05 5.27
CA LYS A 66 15.74 -0.11 4.94
C LYS A 66 14.38 -0.66 5.39
N ILE A 67 13.46 0.23 5.69
CA ILE A 67 12.11 -0.11 6.16
C ILE A 67 11.09 0.18 5.06
N TRP A 68 10.30 -0.82 4.71
CA TRP A 68 9.10 -0.67 3.89
C TRP A 68 7.87 -0.84 4.79
N GLN A 69 6.97 0.12 4.73
CA GLN A 69 5.75 0.11 5.53
C GLN A 69 4.55 0.58 4.71
N ARG A 70 3.42 -0.09 4.90
CA ARG A 70 2.16 0.24 4.24
C ARG A 70 1.01 0.23 5.24
N VAL A 71 0.08 1.17 5.08
CA VAL A 71 -1.25 1.10 5.67
C VAL A 71 -2.27 1.18 4.54
N HIS A 72 -3.16 0.20 4.48
CA HIS A 72 -4.34 0.28 3.64
C HIS A 72 -5.56 0.56 4.52
N VAL A 73 -6.29 1.63 4.21
CA VAL A 73 -7.55 1.98 4.87
C VAL A 73 -8.68 1.31 4.12
N VAL A 74 -9.36 0.39 4.78
CA VAL A 74 -10.38 -0.45 4.16
C VAL A 74 -11.78 -0.14 4.68
N ASP A 75 -12.77 -0.29 3.80
CA ASP A 75 -14.19 -0.29 4.13
C ASP A 75 -14.72 -1.72 4.16
N HIS A 76 -15.78 -1.96 4.91
CA HIS A 76 -16.43 -3.27 5.00
C HIS A 76 -17.84 -3.23 4.42
N PRO A 77 -18.27 -4.32 3.74
CA PRO A 77 -17.50 -5.52 3.43
C PRO A 77 -16.36 -5.25 2.44
N LEU A 78 -15.27 -6.01 2.54
CA LEU A 78 -14.18 -5.88 1.58
C LEU A 78 -14.67 -6.12 0.15
N THR A 79 -14.20 -5.31 -0.78
CA THR A 79 -14.39 -5.57 -2.21
C THR A 79 -13.71 -6.87 -2.62
N GLU A 80 -14.04 -7.39 -3.78
CA GLU A 80 -13.36 -8.55 -4.35
C GLU A 80 -11.87 -8.28 -4.56
N TYR A 81 -11.53 -7.07 -5.06
CA TYR A 81 -10.16 -6.64 -5.23
C TYR A 81 -9.40 -6.67 -3.90
N LEU A 82 -9.96 -6.09 -2.84
CA LEU A 82 -9.29 -6.08 -1.54
C LEU A 82 -9.09 -7.48 -0.95
N ARG A 83 -10.02 -8.42 -1.18
CA ARG A 83 -9.82 -9.81 -0.77
C ARG A 83 -8.65 -10.47 -1.51
N TYR A 84 -8.53 -10.23 -2.82
CA TYR A 84 -7.38 -10.64 -3.60
C TYR A 84 -6.09 -9.98 -3.09
N GLU A 85 -6.14 -8.68 -2.81
CA GLU A 85 -5.00 -7.90 -2.34
C GLU A 85 -4.48 -8.39 -0.98
N MET A 86 -5.36 -8.86 -0.09
CA MET A 86 -4.92 -9.47 1.18
C MET A 86 -3.98 -10.67 0.98
N GLU A 87 -4.18 -11.48 -0.07
CA GLU A 87 -3.27 -12.57 -0.40
C GLU A 87 -1.94 -12.04 -0.95
N SER A 88 -1.98 -11.02 -1.82
CA SER A 88 -0.80 -10.34 -2.34
C SER A 88 0.02 -9.68 -1.23
N TYR A 89 -0.63 -9.17 -0.20
CA TYR A 89 0.03 -8.60 0.96
C TYR A 89 0.80 -9.62 1.80
N VAL A 90 0.32 -10.86 1.90
CA VAL A 90 1.07 -11.94 2.56
C VAL A 90 2.41 -12.17 1.84
N GLU A 91 2.41 -12.14 0.50
CA GLU A 91 3.63 -12.29 -0.31
C GLU A 91 4.58 -11.10 -0.15
N SER A 92 4.04 -9.87 -0.13
CA SER A 92 4.83 -8.65 0.11
C SER A 92 5.41 -8.62 1.53
N GLN A 93 4.65 -9.07 2.53
CA GLN A 93 5.14 -9.22 3.90
C GLN A 93 6.26 -10.26 4.00
N ALA A 94 6.17 -11.36 3.26
CA ALA A 94 7.24 -12.37 3.19
C ALA A 94 8.53 -11.80 2.55
N ALA A 95 8.43 -10.80 1.68
CA ALA A 95 9.57 -10.07 1.12
C ALA A 95 10.16 -9.01 2.10
N GLY A 96 9.47 -8.71 3.22
CA GLY A 96 9.95 -7.80 4.26
C GLY A 96 9.15 -6.50 4.42
N GLU A 97 8.09 -6.29 3.66
CA GLU A 97 7.21 -5.13 3.82
C GLU A 97 6.37 -5.26 5.10
N ARG A 98 6.29 -4.20 5.89
CA ARG A 98 5.44 -4.13 7.10
C ARG A 98 4.05 -3.65 6.70
N ILE A 99 3.09 -4.56 6.59
CA ILE A 99 1.74 -4.24 6.14
C ILE A 99 0.77 -4.19 7.32
N ARG A 100 -0.04 -3.15 7.34
CA ARG A 100 -1.07 -2.90 8.34
C ARG A 100 -2.38 -2.53 7.65
N ILE A 101 -3.48 -2.89 8.28
CA ILE A 101 -4.83 -2.62 7.80
C ILE A 101 -5.53 -1.72 8.81
N ALA A 102 -6.10 -0.62 8.33
CA ALA A 102 -6.92 0.31 9.09
C ALA A 102 -8.38 0.16 8.67
N ASP A 103 -9.23 -0.30 9.59
CA ASP A 103 -10.67 -0.44 9.37
C ASP A 103 -11.33 0.94 9.57
N ARG A 104 -11.83 1.55 8.49
CA ARG A 104 -12.40 2.90 8.52
C ARG A 104 -13.54 3.00 9.53
N ALA A 105 -14.43 2.02 9.59
CA ALA A 105 -15.56 2.02 10.50
C ALA A 105 -15.14 1.96 11.99
N ALA A 106 -13.99 1.36 12.28
CA ALA A 106 -13.48 1.26 13.66
C ALA A 106 -12.92 2.59 14.19
N ALA A 107 -12.56 3.54 13.31
CA ALA A 107 -11.98 4.83 13.67
C ALA A 107 -12.42 5.92 12.66
N GLU A 108 -13.70 5.97 12.32
CA GLU A 108 -14.26 6.83 11.26
C GLU A 108 -13.86 8.29 11.39
N SER A 109 -13.96 8.87 12.58
CA SER A 109 -13.63 10.29 12.80
C SER A 109 -12.18 10.64 12.54
N ALA A 110 -11.26 9.67 12.66
CA ALA A 110 -9.84 9.85 12.40
C ALA A 110 -9.48 9.51 10.95
N LEU A 111 -10.03 8.42 10.41
CA LEU A 111 -9.63 7.87 9.12
C LEU A 111 -10.36 8.49 7.93
N SER A 112 -11.56 9.06 8.10
CA SER A 112 -12.28 9.76 7.02
C SER A 112 -11.64 11.09 6.61
N GLY A 113 -10.74 11.62 7.43
CA GLY A 113 -9.96 12.81 7.10
C GLY A 113 -8.68 12.52 6.31
N LEU A 114 -8.33 11.25 6.10
CA LEU A 114 -7.18 10.89 5.28
C LEU A 114 -7.49 11.15 3.81
N GLY A 115 -6.56 11.83 3.15
CA GLY A 115 -6.75 12.35 1.81
C GLY A 115 -6.31 11.40 0.69
N GLU A 116 -5.36 11.87 -0.08
CA GLU A 116 -4.82 11.17 -1.25
C GLU A 116 -3.94 9.99 -0.85
N ASP A 117 -3.83 9.03 -1.74
CA ASP A 117 -2.80 8.02 -1.70
C ASP A 117 -1.42 8.65 -1.90
N PHE A 118 -0.44 8.24 -1.13
CA PHE A 118 0.93 8.73 -1.31
C PHE A 118 2.00 7.72 -0.89
N TRP A 119 3.20 7.96 -1.39
CA TRP A 119 4.44 7.43 -0.87
C TRP A 119 5.18 8.54 -0.13
N LEU A 120 5.65 8.26 1.09
CA LEU A 120 6.51 9.18 1.85
C LEU A 120 7.85 8.48 2.07
N PHE A 121 8.92 9.10 1.58
CA PHE A 121 10.26 8.57 1.62
C PHE A 121 11.09 9.33 2.65
N ASP A 122 11.84 8.60 3.48
CA ASP A 122 12.70 9.14 4.54
C ASP A 122 11.95 10.15 5.43
N GLY A 123 10.72 9.77 5.83
CA GLY A 123 9.70 10.66 6.36
C GLY A 123 10.14 11.56 7.52
N ASP A 124 11.04 11.08 8.38
CA ASP A 124 11.53 11.82 9.54
C ASP A 124 12.89 12.51 9.29
N SER A 125 13.38 12.44 8.05
CA SER A 125 14.65 13.07 7.63
C SER A 125 14.43 14.48 7.08
N PRO A 126 15.43 15.38 7.18
CA PRO A 126 15.41 16.65 6.46
C PRO A 126 15.49 16.50 4.93
N LYS A 127 15.76 15.29 4.42
CA LYS A 127 15.76 14.96 2.99
C LYS A 127 14.47 14.25 2.56
N ALA A 128 13.43 14.27 3.40
CA ALA A 128 12.15 13.66 3.08
C ALA A 128 11.56 14.21 1.78
N TYR A 129 10.88 13.35 1.05
CA TYR A 129 10.05 13.72 -0.09
C TYR A 129 8.82 12.81 -0.13
N ALA A 130 7.77 13.29 -0.78
CA ALA A 130 6.56 12.52 -1.01
C ALA A 130 6.26 12.40 -2.50
N VAL A 131 5.55 11.34 -2.86
CA VAL A 131 4.96 11.16 -4.19
C VAL A 131 3.47 10.96 -3.99
N LEU A 132 2.68 11.97 -4.35
CA LEU A 132 1.23 11.96 -4.28
C LEU A 132 0.69 11.19 -5.49
N MET A 133 -0.23 10.28 -5.27
CA MET A 133 -0.71 9.35 -6.30
C MET A 133 -2.09 9.75 -6.77
N HIS A 134 -2.28 9.89 -8.08
CA HIS A 134 -3.57 10.27 -8.66
C HIS A 134 -4.20 9.09 -9.40
N TYR A 135 -5.47 8.86 -9.12
CA TYR A 135 -6.26 7.81 -9.74
C TYR A 135 -7.56 8.38 -10.33
N ASP A 136 -8.04 7.79 -11.40
CA ASP A 136 -9.37 8.08 -11.89
C ASP A 136 -10.45 7.35 -11.06
N ASN A 137 -11.73 7.59 -11.39
CA ASN A 137 -12.85 6.99 -10.67
C ASN A 137 -12.93 5.46 -10.81
N ALA A 138 -12.22 4.87 -11.76
CA ALA A 138 -12.15 3.43 -11.97
C ALA A 138 -10.93 2.80 -11.25
N GLY A 139 -10.08 3.62 -10.61
CA GLY A 139 -8.89 3.18 -9.92
C GLY A 139 -7.65 3.04 -10.80
N HIS A 140 -7.68 3.52 -12.05
CA HIS A 140 -6.47 3.55 -12.86
C HIS A 140 -5.54 4.66 -12.40
N PHE A 141 -4.27 4.33 -12.33
CA PHE A 141 -3.22 5.30 -12.02
C PHE A 141 -3.05 6.27 -13.20
N VAL A 142 -3.35 7.56 -12.99
CA VAL A 142 -3.33 8.58 -14.03
C VAL A 142 -2.17 9.57 -13.89
N GLY A 143 -1.50 9.62 -12.76
CA GLY A 143 -0.36 10.52 -12.55
C GLY A 143 0.12 10.57 -11.12
N PHE A 144 1.19 11.32 -10.92
CA PHE A 144 1.75 11.58 -9.59
C PHE A 144 2.36 12.97 -9.52
N ASP A 145 2.45 13.53 -8.32
CA ASP A 145 3.19 14.74 -8.03
C ASP A 145 4.32 14.44 -7.05
N HIS A 146 5.53 14.91 -7.38
CA HIS A 146 6.66 14.91 -6.45
C HIS A 146 6.58 16.14 -5.56
N ALA A 147 6.63 15.96 -4.25
CA ALA A 147 6.51 17.03 -3.28
C ALA A 147 7.66 17.03 -2.27
N VAL A 148 8.21 18.22 -2.06
CA VAL A 148 9.24 18.51 -1.05
C VAL A 148 8.84 19.69 -0.16
N GLU A 149 7.70 20.31 -0.41
CA GLU A 149 7.18 21.45 0.31
C GLU A 149 6.87 21.05 1.77
N PRO A 150 7.36 21.82 2.77
CA PRO A 150 7.19 21.47 4.18
C PRO A 150 5.72 21.20 4.56
N ALA A 151 4.77 22.02 4.08
CA ALA A 151 3.36 21.85 4.41
C ALA A 151 2.77 20.53 3.88
N ILE A 152 3.20 20.07 2.70
CA ILE A 152 2.78 18.78 2.12
C ILE A 152 3.41 17.63 2.91
N LEU A 153 4.70 17.73 3.20
CA LEU A 153 5.40 16.70 3.99
C LEU A 153 4.83 16.58 5.40
N ASP A 154 4.48 17.70 6.05
CA ASP A 154 3.87 17.69 7.38
C ASP A 154 2.47 17.06 7.35
N ARG A 155 1.68 17.30 6.30
CA ARG A 155 0.42 16.59 6.06
C ARG A 155 0.65 15.09 5.91
N CYS A 156 1.57 14.67 5.04
CA CYS A 156 1.85 13.24 4.82
C CYS A 156 2.35 12.54 6.09
N ARG A 157 3.18 13.20 6.90
CA ARG A 157 3.61 12.69 8.22
C ARG A 157 2.43 12.54 9.17
N HIS A 158 1.57 13.54 9.25
CA HIS A 158 0.37 13.49 10.08
C HIS A 158 -0.56 12.35 9.67
N GLU A 159 -0.86 12.22 8.38
CA GLU A 159 -1.71 11.15 7.84
C GLU A 159 -1.09 9.77 8.06
N ARG A 160 0.22 9.61 7.87
CA ARG A 160 0.97 8.39 8.23
C ARG A 160 0.75 8.02 9.71
N ASP A 161 0.95 8.99 10.60
CA ASP A 161 0.89 8.74 12.04
C ASP A 161 -0.53 8.41 12.50
N VAL A 162 -1.55 9.05 11.91
CA VAL A 162 -2.97 8.71 12.12
C VAL A 162 -3.26 7.30 11.63
N ALA A 163 -2.89 6.97 10.40
CA ALA A 163 -3.10 5.65 9.81
C ALA A 163 -2.43 4.54 10.63
N LEU A 164 -1.18 4.73 11.03
CA LEU A 164 -0.46 3.78 11.86
C LEU A 164 -1.10 3.56 13.22
N ARG A 165 -1.57 4.62 13.87
CA ARG A 165 -2.22 4.57 15.19
C ARG A 165 -3.52 3.76 15.15
N HIS A 166 -4.29 3.90 14.08
CA HIS A 166 -5.61 3.28 13.93
C HIS A 166 -5.60 2.02 13.07
N SER A 167 -4.44 1.39 12.90
CA SER A 167 -4.28 0.16 12.13
C SER A 167 -3.76 -1.00 12.97
N MET A 168 -3.98 -2.21 12.50
CA MET A 168 -3.39 -3.44 13.04
C MET A 168 -2.53 -4.15 11.99
N GLY A 169 -1.59 -4.97 12.45
CA GLY A 169 -0.76 -5.76 11.53
C GLY A 169 -1.60 -6.73 10.69
N LEU A 170 -1.16 -7.00 9.46
CA LEU A 170 -1.86 -7.87 8.52
C LEU A 170 -2.26 -9.23 9.13
N ASN A 171 -1.33 -9.93 9.80
CA ASN A 171 -1.62 -11.23 10.39
C ASN A 171 -2.74 -11.17 11.45
N THR A 172 -2.75 -10.11 12.27
CA THR A 172 -3.80 -9.89 13.27
C THR A 172 -5.15 -9.62 12.58
N TYR A 173 -5.12 -8.82 11.51
CA TYR A 173 -6.33 -8.53 10.73
C TYR A 173 -6.90 -9.79 10.09
N LEU A 174 -6.08 -10.60 9.42
CA LEU A 174 -6.51 -11.86 8.80
C LEU A 174 -7.07 -12.86 9.84
N ALA A 175 -6.42 -12.97 11.00
CA ALA A 175 -6.86 -13.83 12.09
C ALA A 175 -8.20 -13.37 12.72
N SER A 176 -8.58 -12.11 12.57
CA SER A 176 -9.86 -11.58 13.09
C SER A 176 -11.10 -12.05 12.32
N GLY A 177 -10.93 -12.68 11.16
CA GLY A 177 -12.01 -13.11 10.27
C GLY A 177 -12.67 -11.98 9.46
N LYS A 178 -12.31 -10.72 9.70
CA LYS A 178 -12.90 -9.57 9.00
C LYS A 178 -12.66 -9.57 7.49
N ALA A 179 -11.56 -10.19 7.03
CA ALA A 179 -11.24 -10.28 5.61
C ALA A 179 -12.23 -11.17 4.82
N VAL A 180 -12.96 -12.07 5.49
CA VAL A 180 -13.87 -13.08 4.87
C VAL A 180 -15.34 -12.77 5.12
N ALA A 181 -15.67 -11.80 5.98
CA ALA A 181 -17.05 -11.48 6.31
C ALA A 181 -17.80 -10.95 5.07
N THR A 182 -18.62 -11.80 4.48
CA THR A 182 -19.64 -11.43 3.48
C THR A 182 -20.86 -10.93 4.25
N THR A 183 -21.41 -9.80 3.86
CA THR A 183 -22.76 -9.40 4.34
C THR A 183 -23.76 -10.42 3.82
N GLU A 184 -24.45 -11.15 4.74
CA GLU A 184 -25.66 -11.88 4.41
C GLU A 184 -26.79 -10.95 4.04
#